data_7a761c44c816b433af8bdf56e5b118bc
#
_entry.id   7a761c44c816b433af8bdf56e5b118bc
#
_cell.length_a   1.000
_cell.length_b   1.000
_cell.length_c   1.000
_cell.angle_alpha   90.00
_cell.angle_beta   90.00
_cell.angle_gamma   90.00
#
_symmetry.space_group_name_H-M   'P 1'
#
loop_
_entity.id
_entity.type
_entity.pdbx_description
1 polymer ?
#
loop_
_entity_poly.entity_id
_entity_poly.type
_entity_poly.pdbx_seq_one_letter_code
_entity_poly.pdbx_strand_id
1 'polypeptide(L)'
;MIFGRNINRYYWKYSFYFIVGIAALIAVDIYQLNIPNIIGLIIDGLRYQTLTKAQLSDFMKELMIIVSIMFVGRFLWRICIFGNGIRIETDLRKRMFAHSLKLSQTYYQHHKTGALMALYTNDLQTIRATFGQGTVMLIDAIFLGVLAFVKMWRMDIVLTLISSIPLLLLALSSRIIGKYMSKKFALRQKAFANMADFTQESISGISVVKAFVKEAKELMAFTKINKENYDRNMEFVKAGVLLHTLIGGLIASIIVIIMAYGGYLVYQSQVNQNLMFTVGDLTKYISYFGTLTWPMMAIAQLINLRSQAQASLQRIDGLLNEEIDIKDSYPYQIEAITGAITFNNLSFKYPQTNKLVLENISLTIEAGEKIGIIGRTGCGKTTLVDLLLRLYNLEPNRILLDGIDIMRLPITKVRDAIAYVPQDNFLFSDTIENNINFAFQEKDVEKIQQAAKMADLDGNVREFKDGYQTVLGERGVTISGGQKERTAIARALMKDAPILILDDSVSAVDTKTEEIILNNIHKIRQGKTTILIAHRISTIQSMDKIILLDEGKLVGFGSHAELLQTSVLYKQMVDLQKLEDEVGGEIDG
;
A
#
# COMPACT_ATOMS: atom_id res chain seq x y z
N MET A 1 24.64 0.71 12.81
CA MET A 1 23.44 1.18 12.09
C MET A 1 22.45 0.02 12.00
N ILE A 2 21.29 0.13 12.62
CA ILE A 2 20.34 -0.99 12.77
C ILE A 2 19.49 -1.17 11.51
N PHE A 3 19.28 -0.09 10.74
CA PHE A 3 18.39 -0.07 9.57
C PHE A 3 19.04 0.70 8.40
N GLY A 4 18.54 0.50 7.17
CA GLY A 4 19.10 1.06 5.94
C GLY A 4 19.17 2.59 5.86
N ARG A 5 19.89 3.10 4.87
CA ARG A 5 20.22 4.53 4.68
C ARG A 5 18.98 5.46 4.69
N ASN A 6 17.86 5.01 4.14
CA ASN A 6 16.63 5.80 4.04
C ASN A 6 15.93 6.06 5.38
N ILE A 7 16.21 5.24 6.40
CA ILE A 7 15.52 5.27 7.69
C ILE A 7 16.39 5.83 8.80
N ASN A 8 17.72 5.66 8.74
CA ASN A 8 18.63 6.17 9.77
C ASN A 8 18.49 7.68 10.01
N ARG A 9 18.10 8.45 8.99
CA ARG A 9 17.85 9.89 9.13
C ARG A 9 16.73 10.22 10.13
N TYR A 10 15.76 9.32 10.35
CA TYR A 10 14.67 9.56 11.28
C TYR A 10 15.09 9.48 12.74
N TYR A 11 16.14 8.72 13.07
CA TYR A 11 16.73 8.76 14.41
C TYR A 11 17.27 10.15 14.74
N TRP A 12 17.91 10.82 13.78
CA TRP A 12 18.39 12.19 13.95
C TRP A 12 17.27 13.21 13.96
N LYS A 13 16.32 13.08 13.04
CA LYS A 13 15.19 14.02 12.94
C LYS A 13 14.34 14.06 14.21
N TYR A 14 14.17 12.92 14.87
CA TYR A 14 13.34 12.77 16.07
C TYR A 14 14.15 12.45 17.31
N SER A 15 15.46 12.73 17.34
CA SER A 15 16.39 12.40 18.41
C SER A 15 15.94 12.91 19.78
N PHE A 16 15.44 14.13 19.87
CA PHE A 16 14.96 14.70 21.13
C PHE A 16 13.91 13.81 21.80
N TYR A 17 12.89 13.39 21.08
CA TYR A 17 11.84 12.54 21.65
C TYR A 17 12.36 11.14 22.00
N PHE A 18 13.31 10.59 21.21
CA PHE A 18 13.95 9.33 21.56
C PHE A 18 14.75 9.45 22.84
N ILE A 19 15.55 10.49 23.01
CA ILE A 19 16.35 10.71 24.22
C ILE A 19 15.46 10.86 25.45
N VAL A 20 14.45 11.73 25.39
CA VAL A 20 13.50 11.93 26.49
C VAL A 20 12.74 10.64 26.82
N GLY A 21 12.25 9.93 25.79
CA GLY A 21 11.52 8.69 25.98
C GLY A 21 12.38 7.57 26.58
N ILE A 22 13.62 7.40 26.10
CA ILE A 22 14.56 6.41 26.62
C ILE A 22 14.98 6.76 28.05
N ALA A 23 15.27 8.03 28.34
CA ALA A 23 15.60 8.46 29.69
C ALA A 23 14.44 8.20 30.68
N ALA A 24 13.21 8.49 30.27
CA ALA A 24 12.02 8.19 31.07
C ALA A 24 11.82 6.68 31.29
N LEU A 25 12.07 5.85 30.26
CA LEU A 25 12.00 4.39 30.37
C LEU A 25 13.04 3.84 31.34
N ILE A 26 14.29 4.26 31.22
CA ILE A 26 15.38 3.87 32.11
C ILE A 26 15.08 4.30 33.55
N ALA A 27 14.54 5.50 33.75
CA ALA A 27 14.14 5.95 35.07
C ALA A 27 13.05 5.03 35.67
N VAL A 28 12.04 4.67 34.89
CA VAL A 28 10.99 3.72 35.30
C VAL A 28 11.59 2.37 35.70
N ASP A 29 12.54 1.83 34.94
CA ASP A 29 13.20 0.55 35.20
C ASP A 29 13.98 0.57 36.51
N ILE A 30 14.72 1.67 36.79
CA ILE A 30 15.48 1.85 38.02
C ILE A 30 14.53 1.87 39.21
N TYR A 31 13.46 2.67 39.17
CA TYR A 31 12.49 2.74 40.25
C TYR A 31 11.70 1.45 40.44
N GLN A 32 11.38 0.73 39.35
CA GLN A 32 10.72 -0.57 39.40
C GLN A 32 11.56 -1.61 40.19
N LEU A 33 12.90 -1.59 40.02
CA LEU A 33 13.81 -2.49 40.72
C LEU A 33 14.02 -2.13 42.21
N ASN A 34 13.53 -0.98 42.67
CA ASN A 34 13.56 -0.64 44.11
C ASN A 34 12.35 -1.20 44.87
N ILE A 35 11.24 -1.50 44.20
CA ILE A 35 10.05 -2.07 44.86
C ILE A 35 10.36 -3.37 45.60
N PRO A 36 11.03 -4.39 44.98
CA PRO A 36 11.40 -5.61 45.71
C PRO A 36 12.25 -5.35 46.96
N ASN A 37 13.11 -4.34 46.91
CA ASN A 37 13.95 -4.00 48.05
C ASN A 37 13.12 -3.54 49.26
N ILE A 38 12.17 -2.62 49.03
CA ILE A 38 11.27 -2.13 50.11
C ILE A 38 10.40 -3.27 50.64
N ILE A 39 9.85 -4.12 49.75
CA ILE A 39 9.04 -5.27 50.18
C ILE A 39 9.86 -6.21 51.06
N GLY A 40 11.10 -6.51 50.68
CA GLY A 40 11.98 -7.34 51.50
C GLY A 40 12.29 -6.76 52.86
N LEU A 41 12.54 -5.43 52.97
CA LEU A 41 12.75 -4.76 54.23
C LEU A 41 11.51 -4.80 55.16
N ILE A 42 10.32 -4.66 54.56
CA ILE A 42 9.06 -4.78 55.32
C ILE A 42 8.90 -6.21 55.87
N ILE A 43 9.16 -7.23 55.04
CA ILE A 43 9.04 -8.65 55.42
C ILE A 43 10.02 -8.96 56.59
N ASP A 44 11.26 -8.53 56.49
CA ASP A 44 12.26 -8.75 57.54
C ASP A 44 11.90 -8.00 58.82
N GLY A 45 11.46 -6.73 58.69
CA GLY A 45 11.04 -5.94 59.85
C GLY A 45 9.82 -6.52 60.58
N LEU A 46 8.88 -7.13 59.86
CA LEU A 46 7.74 -7.85 60.44
C LEU A 46 8.19 -9.16 61.10
N ARG A 47 9.06 -9.91 60.47
CA ARG A 47 9.55 -11.21 60.97
C ARG A 47 10.35 -11.04 62.26
N TYR A 48 11.24 -10.05 62.31
CA TYR A 48 12.10 -9.82 63.49
C TYR A 48 11.48 -8.86 64.49
N GLN A 49 10.20 -8.46 64.29
CA GLN A 49 9.47 -7.52 65.16
C GLN A 49 10.20 -6.18 65.37
N THR A 50 11.02 -5.78 64.45
CA THR A 50 11.79 -4.52 64.48
C THR A 50 11.07 -3.36 63.80
N LEU A 51 9.97 -3.64 63.05
CA LEU A 51 9.25 -2.64 62.26
C LEU A 51 8.36 -1.77 63.14
N THR A 52 8.66 -0.49 63.22
CA THR A 52 7.82 0.50 63.90
C THR A 52 6.73 1.05 62.97
N LYS A 53 5.62 1.57 63.56
CA LYS A 53 4.56 2.23 62.74
C LYS A 53 5.11 3.40 61.90
N ALA A 54 6.10 4.13 62.40
CA ALA A 54 6.73 5.24 61.71
C ALA A 54 7.48 4.74 60.46
N GLN A 55 8.33 3.70 60.61
CA GLN A 55 9.06 3.10 59.50
C GLN A 55 8.12 2.50 58.43
N LEU A 56 7.04 1.84 58.84
CA LEU A 56 6.04 1.34 57.92
C LEU A 56 5.38 2.48 57.09
N SER A 57 5.05 3.58 57.81
CA SER A 57 4.50 4.77 57.12
C SER A 57 5.49 5.35 56.11
N ASP A 58 6.78 5.39 56.45
CA ASP A 58 7.81 5.93 55.55
C ASP A 58 8.03 5.01 54.34
N PHE A 59 8.03 3.68 54.48
CA PHE A 59 8.05 2.73 53.35
C PHE A 59 6.82 2.88 52.45
N MET A 60 5.63 3.09 53.06
CA MET A 60 4.41 3.33 52.27
C MET A 60 4.50 4.65 51.48
N LYS A 61 5.02 5.73 52.07
CA LYS A 61 5.27 6.99 51.34
C LYS A 61 6.27 6.80 50.21
N GLU A 62 7.38 6.08 50.42
CA GLU A 62 8.38 5.79 49.41
C GLU A 62 7.77 4.99 48.27
N LEU A 63 6.98 3.95 48.52
CA LEU A 63 6.26 3.19 47.51
C LEU A 63 5.28 4.08 46.72
N MET A 64 4.55 4.97 47.40
CA MET A 64 3.64 5.92 46.72
C MET A 64 4.40 6.87 45.78
N ILE A 65 5.56 7.36 46.21
CA ILE A 65 6.44 8.21 45.39
C ILE A 65 6.93 7.41 44.16
N ILE A 66 7.43 6.19 44.37
CA ILE A 66 7.89 5.31 43.28
C ILE A 66 6.76 5.06 42.26
N VAL A 67 5.57 4.69 42.74
CA VAL A 67 4.41 4.44 41.88
C VAL A 67 4.03 5.69 41.08
N SER A 68 4.06 6.86 41.74
CA SER A 68 3.76 8.14 41.06
C SER A 68 4.78 8.47 39.96
N ILE A 69 6.08 8.30 40.26
CA ILE A 69 7.16 8.49 39.27
C ILE A 69 7.01 7.51 38.10
N MET A 70 6.73 6.24 38.43
CA MET A 70 6.51 5.22 37.40
C MET A 70 5.27 5.53 36.54
N PHE A 71 4.19 6.03 37.14
CA PHE A 71 2.98 6.42 36.39
C PHE A 71 3.30 7.51 35.39
N VAL A 72 3.89 8.62 35.83
CA VAL A 72 4.28 9.74 34.98
C VAL A 72 5.31 9.29 33.91
N GLY A 73 6.34 8.54 34.33
CA GLY A 73 7.39 8.04 33.45
C GLY A 73 6.84 7.10 32.38
N ARG A 74 5.93 6.18 32.77
CA ARG A 74 5.27 5.28 31.80
C ARG A 74 4.41 6.01 30.78
N PHE A 75 3.75 7.08 31.18
CA PHE A 75 2.99 7.92 30.27
C PHE A 75 3.93 8.67 29.30
N LEU A 76 4.98 9.27 29.84
CA LEU A 76 5.94 10.07 29.08
C LEU A 76 6.68 9.25 28.02
N TRP A 77 7.27 8.09 28.39
CA TRP A 77 8.00 7.30 27.40
C TRP A 77 7.08 6.71 26.33
N ARG A 78 5.82 6.34 26.69
CA ARG A 78 4.85 5.86 25.69
C ARG A 78 4.54 6.92 24.65
N ILE A 79 4.25 8.15 25.06
CA ILE A 79 4.01 9.25 24.12
C ILE A 79 5.24 9.53 23.27
N CYS A 80 6.43 9.57 23.88
CA CYS A 80 7.66 9.89 23.16
C CYS A 80 8.05 8.79 22.17
N ILE A 81 8.13 7.51 22.61
CA ILE A 81 8.64 6.41 21.78
C ILE A 81 7.59 5.95 20.77
N PHE A 82 6.36 5.65 21.18
CA PHE A 82 5.31 5.23 20.23
C PHE A 82 4.85 6.38 19.34
N GLY A 83 4.80 7.60 19.88
CA GLY A 83 4.52 8.79 19.08
C GLY A 83 5.55 9.00 17.96
N ASN A 84 6.83 8.72 18.22
CA ASN A 84 7.86 8.74 17.17
C ASN A 84 7.61 7.68 16.10
N GLY A 85 7.22 6.47 16.48
CA GLY A 85 6.84 5.43 15.52
C GLY A 85 5.77 5.92 14.55
N ILE A 86 4.73 6.60 15.06
CA ILE A 86 3.64 7.16 14.25
C ILE A 86 4.13 8.30 13.35
N ARG A 87 4.97 9.21 13.88
CA ARG A 87 5.53 10.32 13.08
C ARG A 87 6.40 9.81 11.94
N ILE A 88 7.23 8.81 12.19
CA ILE A 88 8.09 8.18 11.17
C ILE A 88 7.24 7.49 10.10
N GLU A 89 6.22 6.74 10.50
CA GLU A 89 5.26 6.11 9.58
C GLU A 89 4.59 7.15 8.68
N THR A 90 4.10 8.25 9.25
CA THR A 90 3.42 9.33 8.50
C THR A 90 4.36 10.00 7.50
N ASP A 91 5.58 10.34 7.93
CA ASP A 91 6.58 10.97 7.05
C ASP A 91 6.99 10.02 5.91
N LEU A 92 7.19 8.74 6.23
CA LEU A 92 7.59 7.74 5.25
C LEU A 92 6.46 7.48 4.24
N ARG A 93 5.22 7.38 4.72
CA ARG A 93 4.02 7.25 3.87
C ARG A 93 3.90 8.43 2.89
N LYS A 94 4.05 9.66 3.39
CA LYS A 94 4.03 10.86 2.54
C LYS A 94 5.12 10.82 1.47
N ARG A 95 6.34 10.43 1.84
CA ARG A 95 7.47 10.33 0.91
C ARG A 95 7.25 9.23 -0.13
N MET A 96 6.76 8.06 0.28
CA MET A 96 6.44 6.97 -0.63
C MET A 96 5.37 7.39 -1.64
N PHE A 97 4.29 8.03 -1.16
CA PHE A 97 3.21 8.49 -2.02
C PHE A 97 3.68 9.54 -3.03
N ALA A 98 4.44 10.54 -2.57
CA ALA A 98 5.02 11.55 -3.44
C ALA A 98 5.98 10.99 -4.50
N HIS A 99 6.68 9.88 -4.18
CA HIS A 99 7.53 9.16 -5.13
C HIS A 99 6.69 8.33 -6.11
N SER A 100 5.70 7.59 -5.60
CA SER A 100 4.78 6.80 -6.44
C SER A 100 4.09 7.63 -7.51
N LEU A 101 3.62 8.83 -7.20
CA LEU A 101 3.00 9.73 -8.19
C LEU A 101 3.92 10.13 -9.36
N LYS A 102 5.24 9.92 -9.23
CA LYS A 102 6.24 10.24 -10.26
C LYS A 102 6.68 9.04 -11.09
N LEU A 103 6.30 7.83 -10.68
CA LEU A 103 6.64 6.61 -11.40
C LEU A 103 5.83 6.50 -12.69
N SER A 104 6.43 5.85 -13.69
CA SER A 104 5.82 5.68 -15.01
C SER A 104 4.71 4.63 -15.03
N GLN A 105 3.90 4.65 -16.10
CA GLN A 105 2.88 3.66 -16.37
C GLN A 105 3.45 2.24 -16.41
N THR A 106 4.67 2.09 -16.94
CA THR A 106 5.39 0.81 -16.99
C THR A 106 5.54 0.17 -15.61
N TYR A 107 5.87 0.96 -14.59
CA TYR A 107 5.98 0.45 -13.22
C TYR A 107 4.65 -0.16 -12.74
N TYR A 108 3.53 0.52 -12.96
CA TYR A 108 2.20 0.07 -12.52
C TYR A 108 1.66 -1.12 -13.32
N GLN A 109 2.07 -1.30 -14.56
CA GLN A 109 1.74 -2.50 -15.35
C GLN A 109 2.39 -3.77 -14.79
N HIS A 110 3.59 -3.65 -14.19
CA HIS A 110 4.32 -4.79 -13.62
C HIS A 110 4.04 -5.04 -12.14
N HIS A 111 3.48 -4.05 -11.42
CA HIS A 111 3.23 -4.15 -9.99
C HIS A 111 1.73 -4.14 -9.69
N LYS A 112 1.21 -5.27 -9.19
CA LYS A 112 -0.21 -5.38 -8.81
C LYS A 112 -0.56 -4.37 -7.71
N THR A 113 -1.71 -3.70 -7.84
CA THR A 113 -2.21 -2.71 -6.87
C THR A 113 -2.24 -3.24 -5.45
N GLY A 114 -2.66 -4.50 -5.23
CA GLY A 114 -2.69 -5.12 -3.91
C GLY A 114 -1.30 -5.25 -3.26
N ALA A 115 -0.25 -5.53 -4.05
CA ALA A 115 1.13 -5.59 -3.55
C ALA A 115 1.62 -4.19 -3.14
N LEU A 116 1.29 -3.16 -3.93
CA LEU A 116 1.61 -1.77 -3.58
C LEU A 116 0.86 -1.34 -2.31
N MET A 117 -0.42 -1.67 -2.17
CA MET A 117 -1.19 -1.36 -0.96
C MET A 117 -0.59 -2.01 0.30
N ALA A 118 -0.02 -3.22 0.19
CA ALA A 118 0.66 -3.86 1.30
C ALA A 118 1.87 -3.05 1.83
N LEU A 119 2.58 -2.31 0.95
CA LEU A 119 3.66 -1.39 1.36
C LEU A 119 3.13 -0.26 2.25
N TYR A 120 1.96 0.31 1.91
CA TYR A 120 1.36 1.44 2.62
C TYR A 120 0.65 1.04 3.92
N THR A 121 0.35 -0.25 4.11
CA THR A 121 -0.34 -0.80 5.27
C THR A 121 0.61 -1.63 6.13
N ASN A 122 0.80 -2.90 5.79
CA ASN A 122 1.51 -3.88 6.61
C ASN A 122 3.00 -3.54 6.80
N ASP A 123 3.68 -3.11 5.72
CA ASP A 123 5.12 -2.82 5.80
C ASP A 123 5.39 -1.57 6.63
N LEU A 124 4.62 -0.50 6.43
CA LEU A 124 4.73 0.71 7.25
C LEU A 124 4.37 0.44 8.71
N GLN A 125 3.37 -0.40 8.99
CA GLN A 125 3.02 -0.81 10.35
C GLN A 125 4.17 -1.57 11.02
N THR A 126 4.86 -2.43 10.29
CA THR A 126 6.06 -3.13 10.78
C THR A 126 7.18 -2.15 11.13
N ILE A 127 7.40 -1.14 10.30
CA ILE A 127 8.37 -0.07 10.57
C ILE A 127 7.97 0.71 11.82
N ARG A 128 6.71 1.12 11.96
CA ARG A 128 6.20 1.78 13.17
C ARG A 128 6.44 0.94 14.41
N ALA A 129 6.10 -0.36 14.37
CA ALA A 129 6.31 -1.27 15.49
C ALA A 129 7.79 -1.37 15.86
N THR A 130 8.68 -1.36 14.88
CA THR A 130 10.12 -1.45 15.11
C THR A 130 10.67 -0.22 15.81
N PHE A 131 10.28 0.99 15.42
CA PHE A 131 10.70 2.23 16.08
C PHE A 131 10.01 2.45 17.44
N GLY A 132 8.79 1.95 17.63
CA GLY A 132 8.06 1.99 18.88
C GLY A 132 8.45 0.84 19.80
N GLN A 133 7.79 -0.30 19.63
CA GLN A 133 7.94 -1.48 20.46
C GLN A 133 9.36 -2.06 20.43
N GLY A 134 10.01 -2.06 19.26
CA GLY A 134 11.37 -2.55 19.10
C GLY A 134 12.40 -1.76 19.94
N THR A 135 12.23 -0.43 20.03
CA THR A 135 13.08 0.42 20.88
C THR A 135 12.90 0.10 22.35
N VAL A 136 11.64 -0.07 22.82
CA VAL A 136 11.35 -0.45 24.20
C VAL A 136 11.96 -1.81 24.52
N MET A 137 11.72 -2.82 23.67
CA MET A 137 12.27 -4.16 23.85
C MET A 137 13.81 -4.17 23.94
N LEU A 138 14.47 -3.35 23.13
CA LEU A 138 15.93 -3.24 23.12
C LEU A 138 16.43 -2.63 24.45
N ILE A 139 15.80 -1.55 24.90
CA ILE A 139 16.20 -0.87 26.13
C ILE A 139 15.93 -1.75 27.35
N ASP A 140 14.73 -2.34 27.46
CA ASP A 140 14.38 -3.24 28.56
C ASP A 140 15.31 -4.46 28.60
N ALA A 141 15.63 -5.05 27.44
CA ALA A 141 16.53 -6.19 27.37
C ALA A 141 17.94 -5.86 27.90
N ILE A 142 18.44 -4.66 27.59
CA ILE A 142 19.79 -4.24 28.00
C ILE A 142 19.77 -3.69 29.43
N PHE A 143 18.95 -2.66 29.70
CA PHE A 143 19.01 -1.96 30.99
C PHE A 143 18.31 -2.73 32.10
N LEU A 144 17.02 -3.06 31.94
CA LEU A 144 16.28 -3.77 32.96
C LEU A 144 16.86 -5.17 33.21
N GLY A 145 17.22 -5.88 32.13
CA GLY A 145 17.82 -7.22 32.21
C GLY A 145 19.17 -7.22 32.91
N VAL A 146 20.10 -6.32 32.54
CA VAL A 146 21.43 -6.22 33.18
C VAL A 146 21.33 -5.74 34.61
N LEU A 147 20.50 -4.71 34.88
CA LEU A 147 20.33 -4.20 36.25
C LEU A 147 19.74 -5.26 37.19
N ALA A 148 18.70 -5.98 36.75
CA ALA A 148 18.12 -7.06 37.56
C ALA A 148 19.14 -8.18 37.83
N PHE A 149 19.88 -8.60 36.79
CA PHE A 149 20.94 -9.61 36.92
C PHE A 149 22.05 -9.17 37.89
N VAL A 150 22.52 -7.93 37.81
CA VAL A 150 23.54 -7.38 38.71
C VAL A 150 23.00 -7.33 40.15
N LYS A 151 21.74 -6.99 40.37
CA LYS A 151 21.10 -7.03 41.71
C LYS A 151 21.10 -8.44 42.28
N MET A 152 20.70 -9.45 41.48
CA MET A 152 20.70 -10.86 41.89
C MET A 152 22.13 -11.37 42.17
N TRP A 153 23.09 -11.03 41.31
CA TRP A 153 24.50 -11.40 41.46
C TRP A 153 25.12 -10.88 42.76
N ARG A 154 24.77 -9.64 43.16
CA ARG A 154 25.23 -9.04 44.40
C ARG A 154 24.59 -9.65 45.68
N MET A 155 23.43 -10.30 45.52
CA MET A 155 22.78 -10.97 46.64
C MET A 155 23.42 -12.32 46.95
N ASP A 156 23.54 -13.18 45.96
CA ASP A 156 24.23 -14.47 46.06
C ASP A 156 24.66 -14.96 44.69
N ILE A 157 25.96 -15.21 44.51
CA ILE A 157 26.54 -15.63 43.23
C ILE A 157 26.13 -17.06 42.87
N VAL A 158 26.15 -17.98 43.86
CA VAL A 158 25.87 -19.39 43.63
C VAL A 158 24.41 -19.58 43.23
N LEU A 159 23.49 -18.95 43.99
CA LEU A 159 22.06 -18.96 43.69
C LEU A 159 21.79 -18.42 42.26
N THR A 160 22.48 -17.33 41.89
CA THR A 160 22.32 -16.72 40.57
C THR A 160 22.82 -17.63 39.45
N LEU A 161 23.95 -18.31 39.63
CA LEU A 161 24.48 -19.26 38.67
C LEU A 161 23.54 -20.47 38.49
N ILE A 162 23.10 -21.09 39.61
CA ILE A 162 22.24 -22.27 39.55
C ILE A 162 20.87 -21.92 38.95
N SER A 163 20.27 -20.78 39.33
CA SER A 163 18.99 -20.34 38.79
C SER A 163 19.07 -19.92 37.31
N SER A 164 20.28 -19.61 36.81
CA SER A 164 20.50 -19.26 35.38
C SER A 164 20.60 -20.50 34.49
N ILE A 165 20.85 -21.71 35.02
CA ILE A 165 20.98 -22.94 34.21
C ILE A 165 19.70 -23.23 33.39
N PRO A 166 18.48 -23.24 33.98
CA PRO A 166 17.27 -23.48 33.18
C PRO A 166 17.01 -22.39 32.14
N LEU A 167 17.47 -21.14 32.38
CA LEU A 167 17.36 -20.06 31.40
C LEU A 167 18.25 -20.32 30.17
N LEU A 168 19.46 -20.83 30.37
CA LEU A 168 20.34 -21.25 29.26
C LEU A 168 19.73 -22.44 28.50
N LEU A 169 19.15 -23.42 29.20
CA LEU A 169 18.44 -24.54 28.59
C LEU A 169 17.23 -24.06 27.76
N LEU A 170 16.51 -23.06 28.26
CA LEU A 170 15.40 -22.43 27.55
C LEU A 170 15.90 -21.73 26.26
N ALA A 171 17.01 -21.02 26.32
CA ALA A 171 17.59 -20.36 25.14
C ALA A 171 18.05 -21.37 24.08
N LEU A 172 18.67 -22.48 24.49
CA LEU A 172 19.11 -23.54 23.58
C LEU A 172 17.92 -24.30 22.96
N SER A 173 16.94 -24.69 23.81
CA SER A 173 15.74 -25.39 23.34
C SER A 173 14.88 -24.54 22.41
N SER A 174 14.78 -23.22 22.66
CA SER A 174 14.05 -22.29 21.82
C SER A 174 14.55 -22.28 20.37
N ARG A 175 15.85 -22.46 20.14
CA ARG A 175 16.43 -22.51 18.79
C ARG A 175 16.01 -23.76 18.03
N ILE A 176 15.94 -24.91 18.70
CA ILE A 176 15.57 -26.20 18.09
C ILE A 176 14.06 -26.21 17.82
N ILE A 177 13.27 -25.89 18.86
CA ILE A 177 11.81 -25.89 18.79
C ILE A 177 11.32 -24.78 17.85
N GLY A 178 12.00 -23.62 17.83
CA GLY A 178 11.69 -22.51 16.92
C GLY A 178 11.77 -22.92 15.44
N LYS A 179 12.78 -23.70 15.04
CA LYS A 179 12.86 -24.25 13.67
C LYS A 179 11.70 -25.21 13.36
N TYR A 180 11.35 -26.07 14.31
CA TYR A 180 10.23 -26.99 14.16
C TYR A 180 8.90 -26.26 14.03
N MET A 181 8.67 -25.28 14.91
CA MET A 181 7.49 -24.40 14.87
C MET A 181 7.39 -23.63 13.56
N SER A 182 8.50 -23.04 13.08
CA SER A 182 8.55 -22.30 11.81
C SER A 182 8.15 -23.18 10.62
N LYS A 183 8.62 -24.46 10.59
CA LYS A 183 8.21 -25.41 9.55
C LYS A 183 6.71 -25.73 9.61
N LYS A 184 6.16 -25.97 10.80
CA LYS A 184 4.72 -26.22 10.97
C LYS A 184 3.87 -24.98 10.65
N PHE A 185 4.35 -23.79 11.03
CA PHE A 185 3.72 -22.54 10.67
C PHE A 185 3.66 -22.34 9.14
N ALA A 186 4.74 -22.61 8.41
CA ALA A 186 4.77 -22.50 6.95
C ALA A 186 3.76 -23.45 6.28
N LEU A 187 3.64 -24.69 6.77
CA LEU A 187 2.66 -25.65 6.26
C LEU A 187 1.21 -25.21 6.54
N ARG A 188 0.95 -24.70 7.75
CA ARG A 188 -0.35 -24.10 8.11
C ARG A 188 -0.69 -22.93 7.21
N GLN A 189 0.28 -22.02 6.99
CA GLN A 189 0.07 -20.84 6.16
C GLN A 189 -0.24 -21.19 4.71
N LYS A 190 0.44 -22.24 4.16
CA LYS A 190 0.15 -22.75 2.82
C LYS A 190 -1.25 -23.33 2.71
N ALA A 191 -1.69 -24.14 3.70
CA ALA A 191 -3.03 -24.70 3.71
C ALA A 191 -4.11 -23.62 3.85
N PHE A 192 -3.86 -22.58 4.66
CA PHE A 192 -4.76 -21.43 4.77
C PHE A 192 -4.84 -20.62 3.47
N ALA A 193 -3.72 -20.38 2.78
CA ALA A 193 -3.71 -19.71 1.49
C ALA A 193 -4.53 -20.48 0.45
N ASN A 194 -4.33 -21.79 0.33
CA ASN A 194 -5.10 -22.65 -0.58
C ASN A 194 -6.62 -22.57 -0.30
N MET A 195 -7.01 -22.55 0.98
CA MET A 195 -8.41 -22.43 1.39
C MET A 195 -8.98 -21.05 1.04
N ALA A 196 -8.20 -19.99 1.27
CA ALA A 196 -8.60 -18.62 0.96
C ALA A 196 -8.75 -18.41 -0.56
N ASP A 197 -7.80 -18.91 -1.36
CA ASP A 197 -7.83 -18.84 -2.82
C ASP A 197 -9.07 -19.56 -3.37
N PHE A 198 -9.35 -20.78 -2.90
CA PHE A 198 -10.55 -21.53 -3.28
C PHE A 198 -11.84 -20.77 -2.91
N THR A 199 -11.89 -20.21 -1.70
CA THR A 199 -13.06 -19.45 -1.24
C THR A 199 -13.27 -18.20 -2.11
N GLN A 200 -12.20 -17.48 -2.41
CA GLN A 200 -12.25 -16.30 -3.26
C GLN A 200 -12.75 -16.64 -4.67
N GLU A 201 -12.26 -17.74 -5.26
CA GLU A 201 -12.67 -18.21 -6.58
C GLU A 201 -14.16 -18.59 -6.59
N SER A 202 -14.62 -19.38 -5.62
CA SER A 202 -16.02 -19.79 -5.51
C SER A 202 -16.97 -18.61 -5.29
N ILE A 203 -16.60 -17.63 -4.47
CA ILE A 203 -17.42 -16.43 -4.23
C ILE A 203 -17.41 -15.53 -5.47
N SER A 204 -16.27 -15.34 -6.12
CA SER A 204 -16.19 -14.55 -7.36
C SER A 204 -16.99 -15.17 -8.49
N GLY A 205 -17.02 -16.51 -8.55
CA GLY A 205 -17.79 -17.28 -9.53
C GLY A 205 -19.19 -17.68 -9.07
N ILE A 206 -19.76 -17.06 -8.03
CA ILE A 206 -21.01 -17.52 -7.38
C ILE A 206 -22.19 -17.57 -8.35
N SER A 207 -22.27 -16.66 -9.31
CA SER A 207 -23.31 -16.65 -10.34
C SER A 207 -23.26 -17.92 -11.21
N VAL A 208 -22.04 -18.38 -11.55
CA VAL A 208 -21.85 -19.63 -12.32
C VAL A 208 -22.21 -20.83 -11.47
N VAL A 209 -21.76 -20.90 -10.21
CA VAL A 209 -22.10 -21.97 -9.28
C VAL A 209 -23.62 -22.12 -9.16
N LYS A 210 -24.34 -20.99 -9.01
CA LYS A 210 -25.81 -20.98 -8.91
C LYS A 210 -26.50 -21.32 -10.21
N ALA A 211 -26.02 -20.78 -11.34
CA ALA A 211 -26.62 -21.06 -12.65
C ALA A 211 -26.54 -22.56 -13.02
N PHE A 212 -25.47 -23.23 -12.59
CA PHE A 212 -25.29 -24.67 -12.84
C PHE A 212 -25.73 -25.58 -11.68
N VAL A 213 -26.32 -25.02 -10.61
CA VAL A 213 -26.79 -25.76 -9.41
C VAL A 213 -25.69 -26.68 -8.84
N LYS A 214 -24.50 -26.11 -8.59
CA LYS A 214 -23.32 -26.85 -8.16
C LYS A 214 -22.90 -26.57 -6.71
N GLU A 215 -23.76 -25.96 -5.89
CA GLU A 215 -23.48 -25.61 -4.49
C GLU A 215 -23.02 -26.82 -3.66
N ALA A 216 -23.65 -27.99 -3.85
CA ALA A 216 -23.29 -29.22 -3.12
C ALA A 216 -21.89 -29.70 -3.51
N LYS A 217 -21.49 -29.58 -4.80
CA LYS A 217 -20.15 -29.93 -5.28
C LYS A 217 -19.09 -29.01 -4.68
N GLU A 218 -19.36 -27.70 -4.70
CA GLU A 218 -18.45 -26.69 -4.13
C GLU A 218 -18.29 -26.88 -2.62
N LEU A 219 -19.37 -27.17 -1.89
CA LEU A 219 -19.34 -27.45 -0.45
C LEU A 219 -18.49 -28.71 -0.14
N MET A 220 -18.60 -29.78 -0.94
CA MET A 220 -17.76 -30.97 -0.75
C MET A 220 -16.28 -30.66 -1.01
N ALA A 221 -15.96 -29.91 -2.05
CA ALA A 221 -14.58 -29.51 -2.34
C ALA A 221 -14.00 -28.63 -1.24
N PHE A 222 -14.76 -27.61 -0.78
CA PHE A 222 -14.39 -26.78 0.37
C PHE A 222 -14.15 -27.61 1.64
N THR A 223 -15.03 -28.56 1.95
CA THR A 223 -14.91 -29.41 3.14
C THR A 223 -13.58 -30.19 3.15
N LYS A 224 -13.14 -30.68 1.99
CA LYS A 224 -11.85 -31.38 1.85
C LYS A 224 -10.67 -30.46 2.14
N ILE A 225 -10.67 -29.26 1.56
CA ILE A 225 -9.60 -28.26 1.73
C ILE A 225 -9.59 -27.73 3.18
N ASN A 226 -10.78 -27.50 3.75
CA ASN A 226 -10.92 -27.05 5.15
C ASN A 226 -10.43 -28.12 6.13
N LYS A 227 -10.64 -29.41 5.84
CA LYS A 227 -10.10 -30.49 6.65
C LYS A 227 -8.57 -30.51 6.62
N GLU A 228 -7.93 -30.33 5.45
CA GLU A 228 -6.48 -30.20 5.37
C GLU A 228 -5.97 -29.00 6.20
N ASN A 229 -6.63 -27.84 6.09
CA ASN A 229 -6.30 -26.67 6.90
C ASN A 229 -6.45 -26.95 8.40
N TYR A 230 -7.52 -27.63 8.83
CA TYR A 230 -7.71 -28.08 10.21
C TYR A 230 -6.57 -28.97 10.69
N ASP A 231 -6.18 -29.98 9.91
CA ASP A 231 -5.12 -30.93 10.28
C ASP A 231 -3.77 -30.19 10.45
N ARG A 232 -3.42 -29.27 9.53
CA ARG A 232 -2.20 -28.45 9.64
C ARG A 232 -2.25 -27.48 10.81
N ASN A 233 -3.41 -26.89 11.10
CA ASN A 233 -3.59 -26.08 12.30
C ASN A 233 -3.40 -26.91 13.58
N MET A 234 -3.97 -28.12 13.64
CA MET A 234 -3.84 -28.98 14.79
C MET A 234 -2.39 -29.43 15.03
N GLU A 235 -1.64 -29.72 13.95
CA GLU A 235 -0.19 -30.00 14.05
C GLU A 235 0.59 -28.81 14.63
N PHE A 236 0.27 -27.59 14.19
CA PHE A 236 0.89 -26.37 14.71
C PHE A 236 0.53 -26.12 16.17
N VAL A 237 -0.74 -26.30 16.55
CA VAL A 237 -1.21 -26.17 17.94
C VAL A 237 -0.53 -27.18 18.85
N LYS A 238 -0.44 -28.45 18.47
CA LYS A 238 0.28 -29.49 19.24
C LYS A 238 1.75 -29.12 19.49
N ALA A 239 2.43 -28.59 18.45
CA ALA A 239 3.80 -28.11 18.60
C ALA A 239 3.89 -26.89 19.54
N GLY A 240 2.90 -25.98 19.48
CA GLY A 240 2.80 -24.84 20.37
C GLY A 240 2.55 -25.23 21.83
N VAL A 241 1.64 -26.16 22.09
CA VAL A 241 1.37 -26.69 23.44
C VAL A 241 2.63 -27.31 24.03
N LEU A 242 3.36 -28.14 23.25
CA LEU A 242 4.62 -28.72 23.71
C LEU A 242 5.63 -27.64 24.10
N LEU A 243 5.79 -26.61 23.29
CA LEU A 243 6.69 -25.49 23.58
C LEU A 243 6.27 -24.75 24.85
N HIS A 244 4.99 -24.41 24.99
CA HIS A 244 4.49 -23.70 26.18
C HIS A 244 4.65 -24.53 27.46
N THR A 245 4.40 -25.84 27.38
CA THR A 245 4.59 -26.76 28.52
C THR A 245 6.07 -26.85 28.92
N LEU A 246 6.99 -26.93 27.98
CA LEU A 246 8.42 -26.93 28.26
C LEU A 246 8.89 -25.60 28.88
N ILE A 247 8.44 -24.48 28.34
CA ILE A 247 8.76 -23.16 28.90
C ILE A 247 8.20 -23.04 30.32
N GLY A 248 6.95 -23.41 30.54
CA GLY A 248 6.32 -23.41 31.87
C GLY A 248 7.05 -24.31 32.88
N GLY A 249 7.44 -25.51 32.45
CA GLY A 249 8.21 -26.44 33.26
C GLY A 249 9.59 -25.92 33.67
N LEU A 250 10.31 -25.29 32.71
CA LEU A 250 11.61 -24.66 32.99
C LEU A 250 11.46 -23.47 33.96
N ILE A 251 10.46 -22.61 33.79
CA ILE A 251 10.19 -21.52 34.70
C ILE A 251 9.83 -22.04 36.09
N ALA A 252 8.99 -23.06 36.20
CA ALA A 252 8.65 -23.70 37.45
C ALA A 252 9.90 -24.30 38.15
N SER A 253 10.79 -24.95 37.37
CA SER A 253 12.05 -25.49 37.93
C SER A 253 12.96 -24.43 38.53
N ILE A 254 12.97 -23.22 37.96
CA ILE A 254 13.74 -22.10 38.52
C ILE A 254 13.16 -21.68 39.89
N ILE A 255 11.83 -21.58 39.98
CA ILE A 255 11.19 -21.25 41.28
C ILE A 255 11.52 -22.31 42.31
N VAL A 256 11.49 -23.60 41.95
CA VAL A 256 11.89 -24.70 42.85
C VAL A 256 13.35 -24.56 43.28
N ILE A 257 14.26 -24.25 42.36
CA ILE A 257 15.69 -24.04 42.64
C ILE A 257 15.87 -22.87 43.62
N ILE A 258 15.21 -21.75 43.35
CA ILE A 258 15.30 -20.56 44.22
C ILE A 258 14.76 -20.86 45.61
N MET A 259 13.62 -21.57 45.70
CA MET A 259 13.04 -21.95 47.01
C MET A 259 13.90 -22.97 47.76
N ALA A 260 14.46 -23.96 47.05
CA ALA A 260 15.27 -25.00 47.68
C ALA A 260 16.62 -24.42 48.21
N TYR A 261 17.41 -23.84 47.30
CA TYR A 261 18.74 -23.33 47.67
C TYR A 261 18.66 -22.02 48.46
N GLY A 262 17.78 -21.07 48.07
CA GLY A 262 17.55 -19.83 48.80
C GLY A 262 16.96 -20.11 50.19
N GLY A 263 16.04 -21.07 50.33
CA GLY A 263 15.53 -21.56 51.60
C GLY A 263 16.64 -22.17 52.48
N TYR A 264 17.55 -22.96 51.87
CA TYR A 264 18.73 -23.47 52.57
C TYR A 264 19.64 -22.34 53.10
N LEU A 265 19.89 -21.29 52.30
CA LEU A 265 20.65 -20.11 52.72
C LEU A 265 19.97 -19.38 53.91
N VAL A 266 18.65 -19.22 53.87
CA VAL A 266 17.88 -18.65 54.99
C VAL A 266 18.01 -19.51 56.25
N TYR A 267 17.89 -20.86 56.12
CA TYR A 267 18.06 -21.78 57.22
C TYR A 267 19.46 -21.70 57.86
N GLN A 268 20.51 -21.74 57.02
CA GLN A 268 21.90 -21.60 57.49
C GLN A 268 22.16 -20.26 58.18
N SER A 269 21.62 -19.17 57.64
CA SER A 269 21.72 -17.84 58.21
C SER A 269 21.09 -17.76 59.59
N GLN A 270 20.00 -18.49 59.81
CA GLN A 270 19.35 -18.56 61.15
C GLN A 270 20.13 -19.43 62.15
N VAL A 271 20.60 -20.59 61.72
CA VAL A 271 21.36 -21.51 62.56
C VAL A 271 22.68 -20.90 63.00
N ASN A 272 23.39 -20.23 62.09
CA ASN A 272 24.69 -19.62 62.32
C ASN A 272 24.60 -18.22 62.94
N GLN A 273 23.41 -17.67 63.19
CA GLN A 273 23.14 -16.31 63.71
C GLN A 273 23.83 -15.20 62.90
N ASN A 274 24.24 -15.44 61.65
CA ASN A 274 25.01 -14.50 60.84
C ASN A 274 24.16 -13.59 59.97
N LEU A 275 22.84 -13.74 59.94
CA LEU A 275 21.86 -12.97 59.17
C LEU A 275 22.33 -12.59 57.71
N MET A 276 23.16 -13.43 57.09
CA MET A 276 23.75 -13.13 55.79
C MET A 276 22.73 -13.19 54.64
N PHE A 277 21.65 -13.99 54.78
CA PHE A 277 20.57 -14.09 53.79
C PHE A 277 19.23 -14.29 54.53
N THR A 278 18.33 -13.33 54.38
CA THR A 278 17.05 -13.27 55.11
C THR A 278 15.88 -13.78 54.31
N VAL A 279 14.69 -13.90 54.92
CA VAL A 279 13.44 -14.20 54.17
C VAL A 279 13.05 -13.04 53.26
N GLY A 280 13.33 -11.81 53.69
CA GLY A 280 13.17 -10.63 52.85
C GLY A 280 14.07 -10.68 51.63
N ASP A 281 15.32 -11.15 51.80
CA ASP A 281 16.25 -11.32 50.69
C ASP A 281 15.78 -12.42 49.68
N LEU A 282 15.26 -13.54 50.17
CA LEU A 282 14.65 -14.55 49.34
C LEU A 282 13.48 -13.98 48.51
N THR A 283 12.64 -13.16 49.14
CA THR A 283 11.51 -12.50 48.45
C THR A 283 11.98 -11.49 47.41
N LYS A 284 13.03 -10.68 47.75
CA LYS A 284 13.68 -9.78 46.76
C LYS A 284 14.19 -10.55 45.56
N TYR A 285 14.87 -11.68 45.81
CA TYR A 285 15.46 -12.49 44.76
C TYR A 285 14.39 -13.05 43.83
N ILE A 286 13.30 -13.62 44.35
CA ILE A 286 12.16 -14.10 43.57
C ILE A 286 11.57 -12.96 42.71
N SER A 287 11.43 -11.77 43.29
CA SER A 287 10.87 -10.60 42.60
C SER A 287 11.79 -10.11 41.46
N TYR A 288 13.11 -10.06 41.70
CA TYR A 288 14.09 -9.72 40.65
C TYR A 288 14.09 -10.74 39.53
N PHE A 289 14.02 -12.03 39.87
CA PHE A 289 13.90 -13.08 38.85
C PHE A 289 12.63 -12.92 38.02
N GLY A 290 11.47 -12.64 38.64
CA GLY A 290 10.22 -12.33 37.95
C GLY A 290 10.36 -11.17 36.96
N THR A 291 11.14 -10.15 37.33
CA THR A 291 11.42 -8.99 36.47
C THR A 291 12.26 -9.35 35.26
N LEU A 292 13.15 -10.37 35.31
CA LEU A 292 13.97 -10.84 34.21
C LEU A 292 13.17 -11.54 33.11
N THR A 293 11.98 -12.04 33.41
CA THR A 293 11.15 -12.79 32.42
C THR A 293 10.84 -11.94 31.19
N TRP A 294 10.46 -10.66 31.41
CA TRP A 294 10.16 -9.75 30.29
C TRP A 294 11.37 -9.45 29.39
N PRO A 295 12.54 -9.01 29.87
CA PRO A 295 13.74 -8.82 29.06
C PRO A 295 14.11 -10.03 28.21
N MET A 296 14.00 -11.23 28.73
CA MET A 296 14.28 -12.45 27.98
C MET A 296 13.30 -12.70 26.83
N MET A 297 12.01 -12.50 27.08
CA MET A 297 10.99 -12.55 26.03
C MET A 297 11.20 -11.45 24.99
N ALA A 298 11.59 -10.26 25.43
CA ALA A 298 11.84 -9.12 24.56
C ALA A 298 12.97 -9.39 23.56
N ILE A 299 14.06 -10.07 23.98
CA ILE A 299 15.16 -10.45 23.07
C ILE A 299 14.64 -11.34 21.93
N ALA A 300 13.85 -12.37 22.25
CA ALA A 300 13.30 -13.28 21.24
C ALA A 300 12.35 -12.56 20.25
N GLN A 301 11.49 -11.69 20.76
CA GLN A 301 10.58 -10.89 19.94
C GLN A 301 11.33 -9.86 19.09
N LEU A 302 12.39 -9.25 19.62
CA LEU A 302 13.21 -8.27 18.90
C LEU A 302 13.90 -8.89 17.68
N ILE A 303 14.38 -10.14 17.79
CA ILE A 303 14.97 -10.86 16.66
C ILE A 303 13.94 -11.05 15.53
N ASN A 304 12.73 -11.47 15.88
CA ASN A 304 11.65 -11.64 14.92
C ASN A 304 11.24 -10.31 14.27
N LEU A 305 11.03 -9.28 15.09
CA LEU A 305 10.67 -7.95 14.64
C LEU A 305 11.74 -7.36 13.71
N ARG A 306 13.02 -7.55 14.04
CA ARG A 306 14.13 -7.12 13.19
C ARG A 306 14.10 -7.80 11.82
N SER A 307 13.85 -9.10 11.77
CA SER A 307 13.77 -9.85 10.49
C SER A 307 12.60 -9.37 9.63
N GLN A 308 11.43 -9.15 10.24
CA GLN A 308 10.26 -8.59 9.56
C GLN A 308 10.53 -7.17 9.06
N ALA A 309 11.11 -6.33 9.91
CA ALA A 309 11.46 -4.96 9.57
C ALA A 309 12.45 -4.89 8.40
N GLN A 310 13.45 -5.77 8.38
CA GLN A 310 14.42 -5.81 7.30
C GLN A 310 13.76 -6.19 5.96
N ALA A 311 12.86 -7.17 5.94
CA ALA A 311 12.11 -7.55 4.74
C ALA A 311 11.18 -6.42 4.27
N SER A 312 10.45 -5.76 5.19
CA SER A 312 9.60 -4.61 4.87
C SER A 312 10.41 -3.43 4.32
N LEU A 313 11.58 -3.17 4.91
CA LEU A 313 12.49 -2.12 4.43
C LEU A 313 13.01 -2.38 3.03
N GLN A 314 13.39 -3.61 2.71
CA GLN A 314 13.85 -3.95 1.36
C GLN A 314 12.77 -3.67 0.31
N ARG A 315 11.51 -3.97 0.62
CA ARG A 315 10.39 -3.65 -0.29
C ARG A 315 10.13 -2.15 -0.40
N ILE A 316 10.14 -1.42 0.71
CA ILE A 316 9.98 0.04 0.72
C ILE A 316 11.15 0.74 0.01
N ASP A 317 12.37 0.28 0.24
CA ASP A 317 13.56 0.79 -0.45
C ASP A 317 13.52 0.47 -1.95
N GLY A 318 12.98 -0.69 -2.35
CA GLY A 318 12.71 -1.02 -3.74
C GLY A 318 11.83 0.04 -4.40
N LEU A 319 10.69 0.37 -3.78
CA LEU A 319 9.82 1.44 -4.28
C LEU A 319 10.52 2.81 -4.32
N LEU A 320 11.23 3.19 -3.24
CA LEU A 320 11.83 4.54 -3.13
C LEU A 320 13.08 4.74 -3.99
N ASN A 321 13.74 3.66 -4.40
CA ASN A 321 14.92 3.68 -5.26
C ASN A 321 14.57 3.41 -6.73
N GLU A 322 13.28 3.11 -7.03
CA GLU A 322 12.83 2.97 -8.41
C GLU A 322 13.10 4.25 -9.18
N GLU A 323 13.66 4.13 -10.37
CA GLU A 323 14.04 5.27 -11.18
C GLU A 323 12.79 5.96 -11.76
N ILE A 324 12.77 7.29 -11.69
CA ILE A 324 11.77 8.10 -12.37
C ILE A 324 12.28 8.29 -13.79
N ASP A 325 11.83 7.43 -14.70
CA ASP A 325 12.23 7.41 -16.10
C ASP A 325 11.57 8.52 -16.94
N ILE A 326 10.33 8.91 -16.60
CA ILE A 326 9.62 10.01 -17.29
C ILE A 326 9.88 11.32 -16.52
N LYS A 327 10.81 12.13 -17.01
CA LYS A 327 11.21 13.41 -16.38
C LYS A 327 11.54 14.46 -17.43
N ASP A 328 11.45 15.71 -17.06
CA ASP A 328 11.87 16.82 -17.89
C ASP A 328 13.41 16.90 -17.92
N SER A 329 13.99 16.84 -19.11
CA SER A 329 15.41 17.03 -19.35
C SER A 329 15.58 18.26 -20.24
N TYR A 330 16.02 19.38 -19.67
CA TYR A 330 16.25 20.63 -20.40
C TYR A 330 15.01 21.14 -21.17
N PRO A 331 13.89 21.43 -20.47
CA PRO A 331 12.64 21.79 -21.13
C PRO A 331 12.77 23.12 -21.89
N TYR A 332 12.26 23.12 -23.12
CA TYR A 332 12.12 24.33 -23.92
C TYR A 332 10.99 25.19 -23.36
N GLN A 333 11.22 26.50 -23.25
CA GLN A 333 10.17 27.42 -22.82
C GLN A 333 9.21 27.69 -23.96
N ILE A 334 7.94 27.36 -23.76
CA ILE A 334 6.84 27.64 -24.69
C ILE A 334 5.72 28.35 -23.94
N GLU A 335 5.16 29.38 -24.54
CA GLU A 335 4.04 30.13 -23.92
C GLU A 335 2.74 29.34 -24.04
N ALA A 336 2.37 28.90 -25.24
CA ALA A 336 1.15 28.14 -25.51
C ALA A 336 1.38 27.11 -26.63
N ILE A 337 0.62 26.02 -26.60
CA ILE A 337 0.55 25.01 -27.65
C ILE A 337 -0.73 25.24 -28.43
N THR A 338 -0.63 25.32 -29.78
CA THR A 338 -1.76 25.54 -30.68
C THR A 338 -2.43 24.24 -31.11
N GLY A 339 -1.68 23.14 -31.18
CA GLY A 339 -2.21 21.82 -31.39
C GLY A 339 -1.88 21.18 -32.74
N ALA A 340 -0.85 21.67 -33.46
CA ALA A 340 -0.31 20.94 -34.63
C ALA A 340 0.54 19.76 -34.15
N ILE A 341 0.40 18.59 -34.79
CA ILE A 341 1.07 17.35 -34.41
C ILE A 341 1.76 16.75 -35.61
N THR A 342 3.08 16.50 -35.54
CA THR A 342 3.81 15.82 -36.61
C THR A 342 4.47 14.55 -36.06
N PHE A 343 4.23 13.43 -36.73
CA PHE A 343 4.91 12.16 -36.51
C PHE A 343 6.00 11.98 -37.54
N ASN A 344 7.25 11.76 -37.14
CA ASN A 344 8.41 11.61 -38.00
C ASN A 344 9.01 10.22 -37.85
N ASN A 345 8.77 9.32 -38.80
CA ASN A 345 9.27 7.93 -38.77
C ASN A 345 9.13 7.31 -37.35
N LEU A 346 7.96 7.50 -36.74
CA LEU A 346 7.69 7.02 -35.40
C LEU A 346 7.65 5.49 -35.42
N SER A 347 8.59 4.90 -34.69
CA SER A 347 8.59 3.47 -34.38
C SER A 347 8.68 3.31 -32.88
N PHE A 348 7.88 2.39 -32.31
CA PHE A 348 7.81 2.20 -30.88
C PHE A 348 7.63 0.74 -30.50
N LYS A 349 8.31 0.34 -29.43
CA LYS A 349 8.10 -0.91 -28.70
C LYS A 349 7.95 -0.62 -27.20
N TYR A 350 7.06 -1.32 -26.54
CA TYR A 350 6.96 -1.20 -25.07
C TYR A 350 8.24 -1.64 -24.38
N PRO A 351 8.62 -1.00 -23.27
CA PRO A 351 9.73 -1.47 -22.46
C PRO A 351 9.58 -2.97 -22.16
N GLN A 352 10.69 -3.70 -22.17
CA GLN A 352 10.76 -5.16 -21.91
C GLN A 352 10.08 -6.05 -23.00
N THR A 353 9.62 -5.49 -24.11
CA THR A 353 9.16 -6.28 -25.26
C THR A 353 10.12 -6.13 -26.43
N ASN A 354 10.19 -7.17 -27.27
CA ASN A 354 11.00 -7.13 -28.49
C ASN A 354 10.16 -6.84 -29.75
N LYS A 355 8.83 -6.82 -29.62
CA LYS A 355 7.92 -6.60 -30.75
C LYS A 355 7.67 -5.10 -30.92
N LEU A 356 7.86 -4.60 -32.13
CA LEU A 356 7.41 -3.27 -32.53
C LEU A 356 5.88 -3.24 -32.52
N VAL A 357 5.31 -2.20 -31.92
CA VAL A 357 3.87 -1.94 -31.86
C VAL A 357 3.49 -0.87 -32.86
N LEU A 358 4.38 0.09 -33.12
CA LEU A 358 4.26 1.09 -34.17
C LEU A 358 5.52 1.03 -35.01
N GLU A 359 5.37 1.16 -36.35
CA GLU A 359 6.48 1.04 -37.30
C GLU A 359 6.39 2.13 -38.39
N ASN A 360 7.39 3.01 -38.43
CA ASN A 360 7.61 4.04 -39.46
C ASN A 360 6.39 4.94 -39.74
N ILE A 361 5.68 5.39 -38.71
CA ILE A 361 4.53 6.28 -38.88
C ILE A 361 5.04 7.71 -39.15
N SER A 362 4.63 8.27 -40.31
CA SER A 362 4.95 9.64 -40.71
C SER A 362 3.70 10.32 -41.27
N LEU A 363 3.22 11.36 -40.57
CA LEU A 363 2.09 12.19 -40.98
C LEU A 363 2.08 13.50 -40.22
N THR A 364 1.34 14.49 -40.70
CA THR A 364 1.12 15.78 -40.06
C THR A 364 -0.36 16.04 -39.90
N ILE A 365 -0.74 16.50 -38.71
CA ILE A 365 -2.06 16.98 -38.35
C ILE A 365 -1.90 18.49 -38.11
N GLU A 366 -2.63 19.30 -38.86
CA GLU A 366 -2.61 20.74 -38.71
C GLU A 366 -3.42 21.17 -37.47
N ALA A 367 -3.08 22.34 -36.90
CA ALA A 367 -3.85 22.88 -35.78
C ALA A 367 -5.31 23.14 -36.16
N GLY A 368 -6.24 22.60 -35.37
CA GLY A 368 -7.68 22.74 -35.62
C GLY A 368 -8.29 21.64 -36.48
N GLU A 369 -7.50 20.70 -37.02
CA GLU A 369 -8.03 19.56 -37.79
C GLU A 369 -8.75 18.54 -36.88
N LYS A 370 -9.77 17.90 -37.43
CA LYS A 370 -10.52 16.80 -36.78
C LYS A 370 -10.10 15.49 -37.44
N ILE A 371 -9.46 14.64 -36.65
CA ILE A 371 -8.85 13.40 -37.14
C ILE A 371 -9.57 12.17 -36.56
N GLY A 372 -9.99 11.28 -37.46
CA GLY A 372 -10.43 9.93 -37.07
C GLY A 372 -9.24 8.96 -37.06
N ILE A 373 -9.15 8.07 -36.09
CA ILE A 373 -8.18 6.95 -36.12
C ILE A 373 -8.96 5.64 -36.08
N ILE A 374 -8.74 4.81 -37.09
CA ILE A 374 -9.37 3.49 -37.22
C ILE A 374 -8.34 2.42 -37.52
N GLY A 375 -8.68 1.18 -37.23
CA GLY A 375 -7.89 0.00 -37.50
C GLY A 375 -8.30 -1.16 -36.60
N ARG A 376 -7.79 -2.35 -36.87
CA ARG A 376 -8.10 -3.57 -36.13
C ARG A 376 -7.69 -3.45 -34.67
N THR A 377 -8.33 -4.24 -33.79
CA THR A 377 -7.94 -4.32 -32.37
C THR A 377 -6.47 -4.73 -32.25
N GLY A 378 -5.71 -4.00 -31.43
CA GLY A 378 -4.29 -4.26 -31.21
C GLY A 378 -3.33 -3.68 -32.25
N CYS A 379 -3.80 -2.88 -33.24
CA CYS A 379 -2.94 -2.26 -34.25
C CYS A 379 -2.15 -1.02 -33.78
N GLY A 380 -2.27 -0.61 -32.48
CA GLY A 380 -1.46 0.46 -31.89
C GLY A 380 -2.15 1.83 -31.78
N LYS A 381 -3.47 1.95 -31.91
CA LYS A 381 -4.23 3.22 -31.82
C LYS A 381 -4.00 3.90 -30.44
N THR A 382 -4.28 3.21 -29.37
CA THR A 382 -4.09 3.72 -27.98
C THR A 382 -2.61 3.98 -27.69
N THR A 383 -1.70 3.17 -28.23
CA THR A 383 -0.25 3.40 -28.10
C THR A 383 0.16 4.75 -28.69
N LEU A 384 -0.40 5.14 -29.85
CA LEU A 384 -0.12 6.45 -30.45
C LEU A 384 -0.51 7.60 -29.52
N VAL A 385 -1.65 7.48 -28.85
CA VAL A 385 -2.13 8.46 -27.85
C VAL A 385 -1.27 8.46 -26.59
N ASP A 386 -0.91 7.30 -26.07
CA ASP A 386 -0.04 7.18 -24.90
C ASP A 386 1.31 7.90 -25.11
N LEU A 387 1.84 7.85 -26.34
CA LEU A 387 3.06 8.54 -26.70
C LEU A 387 2.87 10.07 -26.80
N LEU A 388 1.73 10.53 -27.30
CA LEU A 388 1.37 11.97 -27.28
C LEU A 388 1.22 12.50 -25.86
N LEU A 389 0.73 11.69 -24.93
CA LEU A 389 0.61 12.04 -23.50
C LEU A 389 1.95 11.93 -22.73
N ARG A 390 3.04 11.57 -23.42
CA ARG A 390 4.34 11.27 -22.81
C ARG A 390 4.21 10.32 -21.63
N LEU A 391 3.45 9.23 -21.79
CA LEU A 391 3.42 8.13 -20.81
C LEU A 391 4.62 7.22 -20.96
N TYR A 392 5.31 7.28 -22.10
CA TYR A 392 6.56 6.59 -22.42
C TYR A 392 7.56 7.56 -23.05
N ASN A 393 8.85 7.31 -22.85
CA ASN A 393 9.91 8.07 -23.51
C ASN A 393 10.09 7.59 -24.95
N LEU A 394 10.45 8.52 -25.82
CA LEU A 394 10.74 8.32 -27.23
C LEU A 394 12.16 8.75 -27.56
N GLU A 395 12.65 8.29 -28.71
CA GLU A 395 13.80 8.90 -29.35
C GLU A 395 13.49 10.36 -29.73
N PRO A 396 14.47 11.26 -29.73
CA PRO A 396 14.23 12.66 -30.09
C PRO A 396 13.66 12.83 -31.49
N ASN A 397 12.84 13.87 -31.66
CA ASN A 397 12.23 14.29 -32.93
C ASN A 397 11.29 13.25 -33.59
N ARG A 398 10.74 12.29 -32.83
CA ARG A 398 9.74 11.34 -33.31
C ARG A 398 8.33 11.91 -33.33
N ILE A 399 8.01 12.75 -32.34
CA ILE A 399 6.75 13.49 -32.26
C ILE A 399 7.08 14.96 -32.03
N LEU A 400 6.52 15.82 -32.87
CA LEU A 400 6.60 17.25 -32.71
C LEU A 400 5.22 17.82 -32.37
N LEU A 401 5.14 18.72 -31.40
CA LEU A 401 3.98 19.56 -31.13
C LEU A 401 4.35 20.99 -31.51
N ASP A 402 3.56 21.59 -32.43
CA ASP A 402 3.84 22.90 -33.02
C ASP A 402 5.29 23.03 -33.52
N GLY A 403 5.82 21.99 -34.15
CA GLY A 403 7.19 21.92 -34.66
C GLY A 403 8.29 21.70 -33.62
N ILE A 404 7.96 21.57 -32.34
CA ILE A 404 8.91 21.38 -31.24
C ILE A 404 8.84 19.91 -30.77
N ASP A 405 10.01 19.28 -30.61
CA ASP A 405 10.09 17.90 -30.11
C ASP A 405 9.41 17.77 -28.75
N ILE A 406 8.45 16.85 -28.66
CA ILE A 406 7.68 16.59 -27.44
C ILE A 406 8.58 16.22 -26.24
N MET A 407 9.75 15.64 -26.50
CA MET A 407 10.72 15.25 -25.46
C MET A 407 11.43 16.48 -24.86
N ARG A 408 11.42 17.61 -25.55
CA ARG A 408 11.99 18.88 -25.10
C ARG A 408 10.98 19.82 -24.45
N LEU A 409 9.69 19.53 -24.57
CA LEU A 409 8.63 20.30 -23.93
C LEU A 409 8.45 19.88 -22.46
N PRO A 410 8.10 20.81 -21.55
CA PRO A 410 7.71 20.44 -20.19
C PRO A 410 6.53 19.46 -20.21
N ILE A 411 6.61 18.36 -19.45
CA ILE A 411 5.55 17.33 -19.38
C ILE A 411 4.21 17.96 -18.98
N THR A 412 4.24 18.92 -18.04
CA THR A 412 3.04 19.63 -17.59
C THR A 412 2.39 20.40 -18.74
N LYS A 413 3.17 21.13 -19.55
CA LYS A 413 2.65 21.87 -20.70
C LYS A 413 2.05 20.96 -21.77
N VAL A 414 2.72 19.83 -22.08
CA VAL A 414 2.18 18.83 -23.01
C VAL A 414 0.85 18.29 -22.51
N ARG A 415 0.80 17.85 -21.25
CA ARG A 415 -0.42 17.26 -20.66
C ARG A 415 -1.51 18.30 -20.45
N ASP A 416 -1.17 19.56 -20.15
CA ASP A 416 -2.14 20.63 -20.03
C ASP A 416 -2.79 21.00 -21.38
N ALA A 417 -2.03 20.87 -22.47
CA ALA A 417 -2.53 21.10 -23.84
C ALA A 417 -3.43 19.98 -24.38
N ILE A 418 -3.53 18.83 -23.68
CA ILE A 418 -4.30 17.67 -24.14
C ILE A 418 -5.41 17.35 -23.12
N ALA A 419 -6.66 17.36 -23.56
CA ALA A 419 -7.79 16.74 -22.87
C ALA A 419 -7.96 15.31 -23.40
N TYR A 420 -8.04 14.33 -22.51
CA TYR A 420 -8.04 12.91 -22.87
C TYR A 420 -9.17 12.15 -22.19
N VAL A 421 -9.91 11.38 -22.96
CA VAL A 421 -10.89 10.40 -22.49
C VAL A 421 -10.37 9.02 -22.87
N PRO A 422 -9.93 8.20 -21.89
CA PRO A 422 -9.41 6.86 -22.16
C PRO A 422 -10.55 5.87 -22.47
N GLN A 423 -10.21 4.77 -23.12
CA GLN A 423 -11.14 3.66 -23.40
C GLN A 423 -11.74 3.08 -22.10
N ASP A 424 -10.91 2.85 -21.06
CA ASP A 424 -11.36 2.46 -19.73
C ASP A 424 -11.57 3.71 -18.88
N ASN A 425 -12.81 4.19 -18.82
CA ASN A 425 -13.18 5.39 -18.10
C ASN A 425 -13.13 5.18 -16.57
N PHE A 426 -12.17 5.84 -15.90
CA PHE A 426 -12.02 5.80 -14.47
C PHE A 426 -12.69 7.02 -13.82
N LEU A 427 -13.64 6.76 -12.91
CA LEU A 427 -14.24 7.79 -12.06
C LEU A 427 -13.81 7.57 -10.62
N PHE A 428 -13.49 8.67 -9.94
CA PHE A 428 -13.12 8.66 -8.53
C PHE A 428 -14.36 8.52 -7.66
N SER A 429 -14.19 7.92 -6.49
CA SER A 429 -15.24 7.83 -5.46
C SER A 429 -15.47 9.21 -4.83
N ASP A 430 -16.11 10.08 -5.59
CA ASP A 430 -16.38 11.48 -5.26
C ASP A 430 -17.68 11.90 -5.96
N THR A 431 -18.13 13.14 -5.80
CA THR A 431 -19.33 13.65 -6.45
C THR A 431 -19.16 13.72 -7.97
N ILE A 432 -20.27 13.70 -8.72
CA ILE A 432 -20.28 13.91 -10.18
C ILE A 432 -19.62 15.27 -10.51
N GLU A 433 -19.96 16.31 -9.75
CA GLU A 433 -19.37 17.64 -9.86
C GLU A 433 -17.85 17.60 -9.77
N ASN A 434 -17.29 16.96 -8.74
CA ASN A 434 -15.84 16.87 -8.53
C ASN A 434 -15.16 16.01 -9.61
N ASN A 435 -15.85 14.97 -10.10
CA ASN A 435 -15.35 14.19 -11.21
C ASN A 435 -15.26 14.98 -12.51
N ILE A 436 -16.21 15.85 -12.80
CA ILE A 436 -16.17 16.74 -13.99
C ILE A 436 -15.11 17.82 -13.79
N ASN A 437 -15.04 18.43 -12.60
CA ASN A 437 -14.09 19.51 -12.27
C ASN A 437 -12.66 19.04 -11.98
N PHE A 438 -12.34 17.79 -12.24
CA PHE A 438 -11.08 17.15 -11.82
C PHE A 438 -9.79 17.90 -12.22
N ALA A 439 -9.82 18.63 -13.33
CA ALA A 439 -8.65 19.37 -13.83
C ALA A 439 -8.40 20.69 -13.07
N PHE A 440 -9.35 21.18 -12.27
CA PHE A 440 -9.28 22.51 -11.63
C PHE A 440 -9.40 22.42 -10.12
N GLN A 441 -8.78 23.36 -9.42
CA GLN A 441 -8.90 23.49 -7.96
C GLN A 441 -10.16 24.26 -7.55
N GLU A 442 -10.49 25.31 -8.30
CA GLU A 442 -11.69 26.13 -8.06
C GLU A 442 -12.87 25.55 -8.82
N LYS A 443 -14.05 25.67 -8.23
CA LYS A 443 -15.29 25.18 -8.83
C LYS A 443 -16.01 26.30 -9.58
N ASP A 444 -16.28 26.06 -10.85
CA ASP A 444 -17.13 26.89 -11.68
C ASP A 444 -18.38 26.08 -12.06
N VAL A 445 -19.45 26.25 -11.29
CA VAL A 445 -20.68 25.46 -11.43
C VAL A 445 -21.31 25.64 -12.82
N GLU A 446 -21.23 26.85 -13.39
CA GLU A 446 -21.80 27.10 -14.73
C GLU A 446 -21.04 26.33 -15.81
N LYS A 447 -19.70 26.35 -15.78
CA LYS A 447 -18.87 25.57 -16.71
C LYS A 447 -19.05 24.06 -16.53
N ILE A 448 -19.18 23.58 -15.29
CA ILE A 448 -19.45 22.17 -15.01
C ILE A 448 -20.77 21.74 -15.65
N GLN A 449 -21.83 22.52 -15.45
CA GLN A 449 -23.13 22.22 -16.04
C GLN A 449 -23.12 22.34 -17.57
N GLN A 450 -22.38 23.32 -18.10
CA GLN A 450 -22.20 23.45 -19.54
C GLN A 450 -21.46 22.23 -20.13
N ALA A 451 -20.37 21.78 -19.52
CA ALA A 451 -19.63 20.59 -19.93
C ALA A 451 -20.53 19.34 -19.88
N ALA A 452 -21.33 19.20 -18.83
CA ALA A 452 -22.28 18.11 -18.69
C ALA A 452 -23.39 18.14 -19.78
N LYS A 453 -23.89 19.33 -20.13
CA LYS A 453 -24.85 19.49 -21.25
C LYS A 453 -24.23 19.11 -22.58
N MET A 454 -22.98 19.50 -22.84
CA MET A 454 -22.29 19.17 -24.08
C MET A 454 -22.03 17.67 -24.22
N ALA A 455 -21.84 16.96 -23.10
CA ALA A 455 -21.72 15.50 -23.03
C ALA A 455 -23.07 14.77 -22.93
N ASP A 456 -24.21 15.46 -23.11
CA ASP A 456 -25.57 14.92 -22.97
C ASP A 456 -25.80 14.19 -21.63
N LEU A 457 -25.23 14.71 -20.55
CA LEU A 457 -25.28 14.13 -19.20
C LEU A 457 -26.22 14.89 -18.26
N ASP A 458 -26.40 16.20 -18.43
CA ASP A 458 -27.12 17.10 -17.51
C ASP A 458 -28.54 16.61 -17.18
N GLY A 459 -29.28 16.11 -18.19
CA GLY A 459 -30.62 15.54 -17.98
C GLY A 459 -30.64 14.41 -16.97
N ASN A 460 -29.73 13.45 -17.14
CA ASN A 460 -29.63 12.30 -16.23
C ASN A 460 -29.17 12.72 -14.82
N VAL A 461 -28.25 13.68 -14.72
CA VAL A 461 -27.77 14.14 -13.40
C VAL A 461 -28.90 14.80 -12.61
N ARG A 462 -29.80 15.54 -13.27
CA ARG A 462 -30.95 16.17 -12.61
C ARG A 462 -31.99 15.19 -12.09
N GLU A 463 -32.05 13.97 -12.64
CA GLU A 463 -32.91 12.90 -12.16
C GLU A 463 -32.38 12.22 -10.90
N PHE A 464 -31.10 12.36 -10.58
CA PHE A 464 -30.55 11.83 -9.33
C PHE A 464 -31.04 12.65 -8.13
N LYS A 465 -31.29 11.98 -7.01
CA LYS A 465 -31.77 12.60 -5.76
C LYS A 465 -30.94 13.79 -5.32
N ASP A 466 -29.60 13.67 -5.43
CA ASP A 466 -28.65 14.70 -4.99
C ASP A 466 -28.01 15.46 -6.18
N GLY A 467 -28.53 15.26 -7.42
CA GLY A 467 -28.06 15.93 -8.62
C GLY A 467 -26.54 15.78 -8.80
N TYR A 468 -25.86 16.90 -9.05
CA TYR A 468 -24.40 16.96 -9.20
C TYR A 468 -23.61 16.57 -7.93
N GLN A 469 -24.24 16.61 -6.75
CA GLN A 469 -23.65 16.18 -5.48
C GLN A 469 -23.75 14.67 -5.25
N THR A 470 -24.34 13.92 -6.18
CA THR A 470 -24.40 12.46 -6.10
C THR A 470 -23.00 11.88 -6.06
N VAL A 471 -22.70 11.14 -4.99
CA VAL A 471 -21.39 10.48 -4.79
C VAL A 471 -21.36 9.18 -5.57
N LEU A 472 -20.36 9.06 -6.42
CA LEU A 472 -20.10 7.84 -7.19
C LEU A 472 -19.33 6.84 -6.32
N GLY A 473 -19.74 5.56 -6.35
CA GLY A 473 -18.99 4.48 -5.71
C GLY A 473 -17.65 4.22 -6.39
N GLU A 474 -16.89 3.25 -5.87
CA GLU A 474 -15.60 2.87 -6.44
C GLU A 474 -15.74 2.61 -7.95
N ARG A 475 -14.88 3.26 -8.74
CA ARG A 475 -14.88 3.19 -10.21
C ARG A 475 -16.23 3.53 -10.87
N GLY A 476 -17.10 4.30 -10.21
CA GLY A 476 -18.38 4.70 -10.77
C GLY A 476 -19.42 3.59 -10.86
N VAL A 477 -19.40 2.60 -9.96
CA VAL A 477 -20.33 1.44 -9.96
C VAL A 477 -21.80 1.84 -9.84
N THR A 478 -22.09 3.02 -9.30
CA THR A 478 -23.44 3.49 -9.04
C THR A 478 -24.19 4.03 -10.26
N ILE A 479 -23.52 4.21 -11.39
CA ILE A 479 -24.09 4.75 -12.63
C ILE A 479 -23.87 3.78 -13.81
N SER A 480 -24.71 3.93 -14.86
CA SER A 480 -24.61 3.08 -16.05
C SER A 480 -23.30 3.33 -16.83
N GLY A 481 -22.89 2.36 -17.70
CA GLY A 481 -21.71 2.49 -18.55
C GLY A 481 -21.73 3.76 -19.40
N GLY A 482 -22.85 4.06 -20.06
CA GLY A 482 -23.00 5.28 -20.86
C GLY A 482 -22.97 6.57 -20.03
N GLN A 483 -23.51 6.58 -18.80
CA GLN A 483 -23.38 7.73 -17.89
C GLN A 483 -21.94 7.93 -17.42
N LYS A 484 -21.20 6.84 -17.21
CA LYS A 484 -19.77 6.87 -16.86
C LYS A 484 -18.95 7.46 -18.01
N GLU A 485 -19.16 7.02 -19.26
CA GLU A 485 -18.50 7.59 -20.43
C GLU A 485 -18.80 9.08 -20.57
N ARG A 486 -20.06 9.47 -20.51
CA ARG A 486 -20.47 10.88 -20.60
C ARG A 486 -19.89 11.75 -19.49
N THR A 487 -19.73 11.21 -18.27
CA THR A 487 -19.04 11.93 -17.18
C THR A 487 -17.55 12.15 -17.50
N ALA A 488 -16.89 11.15 -18.11
CA ALA A 488 -15.49 11.28 -18.54
C ALA A 488 -15.34 12.27 -19.73
N ILE A 489 -16.29 12.27 -20.67
CA ILE A 489 -16.35 13.26 -21.76
C ILE A 489 -16.55 14.67 -21.17
N ALA A 490 -17.49 14.86 -20.25
CA ALA A 490 -17.71 16.15 -19.58
C ALA A 490 -16.45 16.65 -18.87
N ARG A 491 -15.71 15.77 -18.18
CA ARG A 491 -14.40 16.05 -17.57
C ARG A 491 -13.38 16.59 -18.59
N ALA A 492 -13.32 15.96 -19.76
CA ALA A 492 -12.39 16.36 -20.81
C ALA A 492 -12.81 17.70 -21.45
N LEU A 493 -14.10 17.90 -21.70
CA LEU A 493 -14.64 19.16 -22.23
C LEU A 493 -14.47 20.32 -21.26
N MET A 494 -14.62 20.08 -19.95
CA MET A 494 -14.37 21.08 -18.91
C MET A 494 -12.95 21.64 -18.97
N LYS A 495 -11.95 20.81 -19.33
CA LYS A 495 -10.55 21.23 -19.44
C LYS A 495 -10.31 22.21 -20.58
N ASP A 496 -11.10 22.16 -21.62
CA ASP A 496 -11.06 23.05 -22.81
C ASP A 496 -9.65 23.19 -23.47
N ALA A 497 -8.87 22.14 -23.48
CA ALA A 497 -7.51 22.12 -24.00
C ALA A 497 -7.45 22.29 -25.54
N PRO A 498 -6.34 22.78 -26.14
CA PRO A 498 -6.14 22.89 -27.57
C PRO A 498 -6.34 21.57 -28.33
N ILE A 499 -5.95 20.46 -27.74
CA ILE A 499 -6.08 19.10 -28.30
C ILE A 499 -7.07 18.30 -27.44
N LEU A 500 -8.08 17.71 -28.08
CA LEU A 500 -9.00 16.75 -27.46
C LEU A 500 -8.77 15.37 -28.07
N ILE A 501 -8.60 14.37 -27.23
CA ILE A 501 -8.47 12.97 -27.66
C ILE A 501 -9.57 12.15 -26.99
N LEU A 502 -10.36 11.46 -27.81
CA LEU A 502 -11.42 10.55 -27.40
C LEU A 502 -11.03 9.14 -27.87
N ASP A 503 -10.69 8.25 -26.94
CA ASP A 503 -10.26 6.89 -27.24
C ASP A 503 -11.41 5.91 -26.97
N ASP A 504 -12.13 5.52 -28.03
CA ASP A 504 -13.29 4.61 -28.01
C ASP A 504 -14.33 4.92 -26.92
N SER A 505 -14.48 6.20 -26.62
CA SER A 505 -15.19 6.72 -25.44
C SER A 505 -16.67 7.05 -25.71
N VAL A 506 -17.21 6.67 -26.85
CA VAL A 506 -18.62 6.81 -27.23
C VAL A 506 -19.26 5.46 -27.62
N SER A 507 -18.58 4.34 -27.32
CA SER A 507 -19.00 3.00 -27.74
C SER A 507 -20.08 2.39 -26.84
N ALA A 508 -20.19 2.81 -25.58
CA ALA A 508 -21.19 2.31 -24.63
C ALA A 508 -22.46 3.19 -24.56
N VAL A 509 -22.58 4.22 -25.38
CA VAL A 509 -23.81 5.02 -25.52
C VAL A 509 -24.62 4.58 -26.75
N ASP A 510 -25.92 4.83 -26.75
CA ASP A 510 -26.78 4.59 -27.90
C ASP A 510 -26.44 5.54 -29.08
N THR A 511 -26.75 5.12 -30.30
CA THR A 511 -26.41 5.84 -31.52
C THR A 511 -26.92 7.29 -31.56
N LYS A 512 -28.09 7.55 -30.96
CA LYS A 512 -28.69 8.89 -30.93
C LYS A 512 -27.90 9.81 -29.97
N THR A 513 -27.54 9.30 -28.82
CA THR A 513 -26.69 10.01 -27.84
C THR A 513 -25.30 10.26 -28.40
N GLU A 514 -24.70 9.27 -29.08
CA GLU A 514 -23.42 9.41 -29.79
C GLU A 514 -23.44 10.58 -30.77
N GLU A 515 -24.47 10.63 -31.65
CA GLU A 515 -24.65 11.70 -32.64
C GLU A 515 -24.77 13.08 -31.99
N ILE A 516 -25.55 13.20 -30.87
CA ILE A 516 -25.70 14.46 -30.12
C ILE A 516 -24.34 14.92 -29.58
N ILE A 517 -23.60 14.01 -28.96
CA ILE A 517 -22.27 14.32 -28.35
C ILE A 517 -21.30 14.78 -29.43
N LEU A 518 -21.20 14.04 -30.54
CA LEU A 518 -20.30 14.37 -31.65
C LEU A 518 -20.67 15.73 -32.30
N ASN A 519 -21.94 16.00 -32.51
CA ASN A 519 -22.42 17.28 -33.01
C ASN A 519 -22.09 18.44 -32.06
N ASN A 520 -22.25 18.25 -30.76
CA ASN A 520 -21.86 19.21 -29.75
C ASN A 520 -20.36 19.48 -29.77
N ILE A 521 -19.54 18.43 -29.80
CA ILE A 521 -18.08 18.52 -29.90
C ILE A 521 -17.68 19.27 -31.20
N HIS A 522 -18.28 18.96 -32.33
CA HIS A 522 -18.02 19.66 -33.60
C HIS A 522 -18.27 21.18 -33.49
N LYS A 523 -19.32 21.60 -32.80
CA LYS A 523 -19.66 23.01 -32.61
C LYS A 523 -18.68 23.76 -31.71
N ILE A 524 -18.35 23.17 -30.55
CA ILE A 524 -17.53 23.85 -29.53
C ILE A 524 -16.03 23.76 -29.81
N ARG A 525 -15.61 22.83 -30.66
CA ARG A 525 -14.20 22.56 -30.99
C ARG A 525 -13.75 23.17 -32.32
N GLN A 526 -14.44 24.18 -32.84
CA GLN A 526 -14.01 24.88 -34.06
C GLN A 526 -12.64 25.54 -33.83
N GLY A 527 -11.69 25.24 -34.76
CA GLY A 527 -10.31 25.75 -34.67
C GLY A 527 -9.43 25.07 -33.61
N LYS A 528 -9.90 24.03 -32.94
CA LYS A 528 -9.13 23.21 -31.98
C LYS A 528 -8.99 21.78 -32.47
N THR A 529 -7.80 21.21 -32.36
CA THR A 529 -7.49 19.85 -32.82
C THR A 529 -8.30 18.81 -32.05
N THR A 530 -8.93 17.90 -32.77
CA THR A 530 -9.73 16.82 -32.15
C THR A 530 -9.33 15.49 -32.77
N ILE A 531 -8.96 14.51 -31.95
CA ILE A 531 -8.61 13.15 -32.37
C ILE A 531 -9.66 12.20 -31.81
N LEU A 532 -10.34 11.48 -32.67
CA LEU A 532 -11.35 10.50 -32.30
C LEU A 532 -10.93 9.10 -32.76
N ILE A 533 -10.67 8.23 -31.80
CA ILE A 533 -10.42 6.81 -32.05
C ILE A 533 -11.77 6.10 -31.96
N ALA A 534 -12.15 5.39 -32.98
CA ALA A 534 -13.38 4.62 -32.98
C ALA A 534 -13.23 3.28 -33.74
N HIS A 535 -14.12 2.36 -33.42
CA HIS A 535 -14.27 1.09 -34.08
C HIS A 535 -15.33 1.13 -35.21
N ARG A 536 -16.20 2.16 -35.17
CA ARG A 536 -17.25 2.36 -36.19
C ARG A 536 -16.85 3.44 -37.17
N ILE A 537 -17.03 3.16 -38.45
CA ILE A 537 -16.76 4.13 -39.53
C ILE A 537 -17.76 5.28 -39.50
N SER A 538 -19.02 5.00 -39.14
CA SER A 538 -20.07 6.02 -38.99
C SER A 538 -19.65 7.15 -38.05
N THR A 539 -18.91 6.83 -36.99
CA THR A 539 -18.41 7.78 -35.98
C THR A 539 -17.33 8.73 -36.54
N ILE A 540 -16.50 8.27 -37.49
CA ILE A 540 -15.33 9.02 -37.98
C ILE A 540 -15.45 9.53 -39.42
N GLN A 541 -16.45 9.10 -40.18
CA GLN A 541 -16.61 9.48 -41.57
C GLN A 541 -16.77 10.99 -41.81
N SER A 542 -17.21 11.73 -40.78
CA SER A 542 -17.37 13.20 -40.79
C SER A 542 -16.10 13.97 -40.38
N MET A 543 -15.00 13.27 -40.10
CA MET A 543 -13.71 13.89 -39.76
C MET A 543 -13.02 14.44 -41.01
N ASP A 544 -12.18 15.47 -40.82
CA ASP A 544 -11.46 16.11 -41.95
C ASP A 544 -10.52 15.10 -42.63
N LYS A 545 -9.80 14.31 -41.80
CA LYS A 545 -8.93 13.21 -42.27
C LYS A 545 -9.04 11.99 -41.33
N ILE A 546 -8.74 10.84 -41.90
CA ILE A 546 -8.75 9.55 -41.19
C ILE A 546 -7.37 8.92 -41.29
N ILE A 547 -6.84 8.48 -40.15
CA ILE A 547 -5.63 7.66 -40.04
C ILE A 547 -6.06 6.20 -39.98
N LEU A 548 -5.69 5.42 -40.99
CA LEU A 548 -5.90 3.98 -41.03
C LEU A 548 -4.63 3.27 -40.57
N LEU A 549 -4.70 2.59 -39.44
CA LEU A 549 -3.62 1.78 -38.89
C LEU A 549 -3.91 0.28 -39.08
N ASP A 550 -2.93 -0.47 -39.54
CA ASP A 550 -2.97 -1.93 -39.53
C ASP A 550 -1.59 -2.49 -39.17
N GLU A 551 -1.56 -3.48 -38.27
CA GLU A 551 -0.33 -4.12 -37.76
C GLU A 551 0.78 -3.13 -37.35
N GLY A 552 0.42 -1.99 -36.78
CA GLY A 552 1.36 -0.96 -36.32
C GLY A 552 1.85 -0.01 -37.43
N LYS A 553 1.35 -0.11 -38.63
CA LYS A 553 1.75 0.70 -39.81
C LYS A 553 0.64 1.65 -40.24
N LEU A 554 1.03 2.77 -40.81
CA LEU A 554 0.13 3.70 -41.49
C LEU A 554 -0.20 3.12 -42.88
N VAL A 555 -1.43 2.66 -43.04
CA VAL A 555 -1.91 2.07 -44.32
C VAL A 555 -2.65 3.09 -45.18
N GLY A 556 -3.23 4.13 -44.57
CA GLY A 556 -3.92 5.19 -45.28
C GLY A 556 -4.04 6.45 -44.43
N PHE A 557 -4.00 7.61 -45.06
CA PHE A 557 -4.21 8.91 -44.46
C PHE A 557 -4.87 9.84 -45.48
N GLY A 558 -6.07 10.33 -45.18
CA GLY A 558 -6.84 11.19 -46.06
C GLY A 558 -8.30 11.29 -45.63
N SER A 559 -9.13 11.98 -46.41
CA SER A 559 -10.57 12.07 -46.17
C SER A 559 -11.28 10.73 -46.40
N HIS A 560 -12.49 10.58 -45.87
CA HIS A 560 -13.32 9.40 -46.10
C HIS A 560 -13.45 9.04 -47.59
N ALA A 561 -13.70 10.03 -48.44
CA ALA A 561 -13.85 9.86 -49.89
C ALA A 561 -12.54 9.40 -50.55
N GLU A 562 -11.40 9.96 -50.15
CA GLU A 562 -10.09 9.57 -50.69
C GLU A 562 -9.72 8.13 -50.29
N LEU A 563 -9.97 7.76 -49.01
CA LEU A 563 -9.65 6.41 -48.52
C LEU A 563 -10.53 5.33 -49.16
N LEU A 564 -11.77 5.62 -49.48
CA LEU A 564 -12.65 4.70 -50.23
C LEU A 564 -12.09 4.38 -51.62
N GLN A 565 -11.37 5.33 -52.24
CA GLN A 565 -10.79 5.15 -53.58
C GLN A 565 -9.39 4.54 -53.52
N THR A 566 -8.59 4.87 -52.51
CA THR A 566 -7.16 4.54 -52.46
C THR A 566 -6.84 3.31 -51.60
N SER A 567 -7.68 2.98 -50.58
CA SER A 567 -7.39 1.89 -49.64
C SER A 567 -8.40 0.75 -49.75
N VAL A 568 -7.92 -0.40 -50.22
CA VAL A 568 -8.73 -1.64 -50.28
C VAL A 568 -9.19 -2.07 -48.89
N LEU A 569 -8.31 -1.98 -47.88
CA LEU A 569 -8.63 -2.33 -46.52
C LEU A 569 -9.74 -1.44 -45.93
N TYR A 570 -9.66 -0.11 -46.15
CA TYR A 570 -10.69 0.81 -45.70
C TYR A 570 -12.05 0.52 -46.32
N LYS A 571 -12.07 0.26 -47.65
CA LYS A 571 -13.28 -0.12 -48.36
C LYS A 571 -13.90 -1.40 -47.81
N GLN A 572 -13.09 -2.44 -47.56
CA GLN A 572 -13.56 -3.68 -46.93
C GLN A 572 -14.16 -3.45 -45.54
N MET A 573 -13.57 -2.58 -44.71
CA MET A 573 -14.12 -2.24 -43.40
C MET A 573 -15.46 -1.52 -43.53
N VAL A 574 -15.61 -0.60 -44.47
CA VAL A 574 -16.89 0.09 -44.76
C VAL A 574 -17.97 -0.89 -45.20
N ASP A 575 -17.63 -1.78 -46.12
CA ASP A 575 -18.58 -2.76 -46.67
C ASP A 575 -19.03 -3.76 -45.59
N LEU A 576 -18.11 -4.21 -44.73
CA LEU A 576 -18.44 -5.09 -43.59
C LEU A 576 -19.40 -4.42 -42.61
N GLN A 577 -19.13 -3.16 -42.21
CA GLN A 577 -20.01 -2.45 -41.28
C GLN A 577 -21.40 -2.18 -41.86
N LYS A 578 -21.49 -1.87 -43.15
CA LYS A 578 -22.80 -1.75 -43.82
C LYS A 578 -23.61 -3.04 -43.75
N LEU A 579 -22.95 -4.18 -43.98
CA LEU A 579 -23.59 -5.50 -43.89
C LEU A 579 -24.03 -5.81 -42.45
N GLU A 580 -23.23 -5.43 -41.43
CA GLU A 580 -23.59 -5.60 -40.02
C GLU A 580 -24.80 -4.73 -39.65
N ASP A 581 -24.88 -3.49 -40.15
CA ASP A 581 -26.02 -2.58 -39.91
C ASP A 581 -27.29 -3.08 -40.62
N GLU A 582 -27.20 -3.65 -41.83
CA GLU A 582 -28.31 -4.23 -42.56
C GLU A 582 -28.85 -5.50 -41.89
N VAL A 583 -27.97 -6.41 -41.44
CA VAL A 583 -28.35 -7.64 -40.73
C VAL A 583 -28.87 -7.35 -39.31
N GLY A 584 -28.26 -6.38 -38.60
CA GLY A 584 -28.71 -5.95 -37.27
C GLY A 584 -30.09 -5.27 -37.30
N GLY A 585 -30.41 -4.52 -38.36
CA GLY A 585 -31.71 -3.88 -38.55
C GLY A 585 -32.87 -4.85 -38.86
N GLU A 586 -32.58 -6.05 -39.36
CA GLU A 586 -33.61 -7.09 -39.61
C GLU A 586 -34.00 -7.89 -38.35
N ILE A 587 -33.19 -7.83 -37.26
CA ILE A 587 -33.44 -8.57 -36.01
C ILE A 587 -34.27 -7.75 -35.01
N ASP A 588 -34.26 -6.42 -35.10
CA ASP A 588 -35.03 -5.50 -34.24
C ASP A 588 -36.36 -5.02 -34.85
N GLY A 589 -36.78 -5.51 -35.98
CA GLY A 589 -38.08 -5.33 -36.62
C GLY A 589 -38.99 -6.56 -36.39
#